data_a90f803bfe36ae06738ca74080792386
#
_entry.id   a90f803bfe36ae06738ca74080792386
#
_cell.length_a   1.000
_cell.length_b   1.000
_cell.length_c   1.000
_cell.angle_alpha   90.00
_cell.angle_beta   90.00
_cell.angle_gamma   90.00
#
_symmetry.space_group_name_H-M   'P 1'
#
loop_
_entity.id
_entity.type
_entity.pdbx_description
1 polymer ?
#
loop_
_entity_poly.entity_id
_entity_poly.type
_entity_poly.pdbx_seq_one_letter_code
_entity_poly.pdbx_strand_id
1 'polypeptide(L)'
;ECKVVLSNLSSKVGRIITADAVKIGGGMGNIARGEVSGYPRFCEAARYWLQWAGIPDSVYSDSQGKNDYTDDYKCRGIWVNYLAGGSTVDPTEQGLNIPVDMAFAFHSDAGTTLNDSIIGTLGIYYTNVYNEEYANGASRYLAHDMTDLIQSNIVRDIRSLYEPDWTRRGMWNQSYYEARVPRVPTMLLELLSHQNFADMRYGLDPRFRFTVSRAIYKGMLQFICSQYHMDYI
;
A
#
# COMPACT_ATOMS: atom_id res chain seq x y z
N GLU A 1 -9.65 -11.07 -32.60
CA GLU A 1 -8.97 -10.04 -31.76
C GLU A 1 -10.01 -9.44 -30.82
N CYS A 2 -9.89 -9.68 -29.52
CA CYS A 2 -10.78 -9.06 -28.53
C CYS A 2 -10.23 -7.68 -28.15
N LYS A 3 -11.10 -6.65 -28.20
CA LYS A 3 -10.76 -5.29 -27.80
C LYS A 3 -11.73 -4.83 -26.72
N VAL A 4 -11.20 -4.19 -25.67
CA VAL A 4 -11.99 -3.39 -24.74
C VAL A 4 -11.73 -1.94 -25.07
N VAL A 5 -12.79 -1.21 -25.41
CA VAL A 5 -12.71 0.23 -25.73
C VAL A 5 -13.47 0.98 -24.67
N LEU A 6 -12.75 1.85 -23.94
CA LEU A 6 -13.35 2.79 -23.03
C LEU A 6 -13.40 4.15 -23.70
N SER A 7 -14.60 4.72 -23.79
CA SER A 7 -14.82 6.03 -24.39
C SER A 7 -15.24 7.04 -23.33
N ASN A 8 -14.64 8.21 -23.35
CA ASN A 8 -15.06 9.34 -22.52
C ASN A 8 -16.25 10.11 -23.12
N LEU A 9 -16.77 9.65 -24.28
CA LEU A 9 -17.95 10.24 -24.90
C LEU A 9 -19.20 9.87 -24.09
N SER A 10 -19.82 10.84 -23.43
CA SER A 10 -21.02 10.68 -22.65
C SER A 10 -22.05 11.76 -22.98
N SER A 11 -23.31 11.38 -23.08
CA SER A 11 -24.43 12.32 -23.18
C SER A 11 -24.83 12.96 -21.82
N LYS A 12 -24.22 12.52 -20.72
CA LYS A 12 -24.50 12.99 -19.36
C LYS A 12 -23.45 13.99 -18.90
N VAL A 13 -23.83 15.24 -18.78
CA VAL A 13 -22.96 16.31 -18.27
C VAL A 13 -22.67 16.10 -16.78
N GLY A 14 -21.45 16.40 -16.36
CA GLY A 14 -21.01 16.32 -14.96
C GLY A 14 -20.76 14.89 -14.45
N ARG A 15 -20.58 13.93 -15.36
CA ARG A 15 -20.17 12.57 -15.01
C ARG A 15 -18.72 12.32 -15.43
N ILE A 16 -17.99 11.66 -14.56
CA ILE A 16 -16.64 11.17 -14.82
C ILE A 16 -16.75 9.71 -15.23
N ILE A 17 -16.08 9.34 -16.30
CA ILE A 17 -15.91 7.94 -16.70
C ILE A 17 -14.57 7.50 -16.12
N THR A 18 -14.63 6.59 -15.16
CA THR A 18 -13.44 5.99 -14.57
C THR A 18 -13.09 4.70 -15.28
N ALA A 19 -11.85 4.56 -15.67
CA ALA A 19 -11.27 3.35 -16.22
C ALA A 19 -10.15 2.91 -15.27
N ASP A 20 -10.50 2.11 -14.28
CA ASP A 20 -9.53 1.61 -13.30
C ASP A 20 -8.85 0.34 -13.80
N ALA A 21 -9.63 -0.70 -14.04
CA ALA A 21 -9.12 -1.96 -14.53
C ALA A 21 -10.11 -2.63 -15.49
N VAL A 22 -9.58 -3.33 -16.48
CA VAL A 22 -10.36 -4.28 -17.27
C VAL A 22 -10.17 -5.66 -16.65
N LYS A 23 -11.24 -6.17 -16.07
CA LYS A 23 -11.30 -7.52 -15.51
C LYS A 23 -12.00 -8.43 -16.50
N ILE A 24 -11.28 -9.45 -16.98
CA ILE A 24 -11.83 -10.46 -17.88
C ILE A 24 -11.97 -11.75 -17.10
N GLY A 25 -13.22 -12.17 -16.87
CA GLY A 25 -13.57 -13.40 -16.15
C GLY A 25 -13.66 -13.17 -14.63
N GLY A 26 -14.44 -13.94 -13.89
CA GLY A 26 -14.81 -14.06 -12.50
C GLY A 26 -14.26 -13.05 -11.50
N GLY A 27 -14.90 -12.79 -10.47
CA GLY A 27 -14.65 -11.69 -9.57
C GLY A 27 -13.80 -12.00 -8.34
N MET A 28 -13.32 -10.99 -7.66
CA MET A 28 -13.00 -11.06 -6.23
C MET A 28 -14.27 -11.53 -5.49
N GLY A 29 -14.14 -12.51 -4.65
CA GLY A 29 -15.09 -13.07 -3.71
C GLY A 29 -16.53 -12.64 -3.71
N ASN A 30 -16.82 -11.39 -3.78
CA ASN A 30 -18.18 -10.90 -4.00
C ASN A 30 -18.51 -10.89 -5.48
N ILE A 31 -19.56 -11.63 -5.79
CA ILE A 31 -20.19 -11.61 -7.08
C ILE A 31 -20.89 -10.26 -7.24
N ALA A 32 -20.29 -9.36 -8.01
CA ALA A 32 -20.98 -8.14 -8.38
C ALA A 32 -22.03 -8.47 -9.43
N ARG A 33 -23.31 -8.42 -9.03
CA ARG A 33 -24.48 -8.63 -9.90
C ARG A 33 -24.51 -10.01 -10.60
N GLY A 34 -24.03 -11.04 -9.94
CA GLY A 34 -24.06 -12.41 -10.45
C GLY A 34 -22.95 -12.78 -11.41
N GLU A 35 -22.02 -11.88 -11.69
CA GLU A 35 -20.90 -12.15 -12.62
C GLU A 35 -19.61 -12.48 -11.85
N VAL A 36 -18.86 -13.42 -12.37
CA VAL A 36 -17.61 -13.92 -11.81
C VAL A 36 -16.49 -13.90 -12.84
N SER A 37 -15.21 -13.68 -12.46
CA SER A 37 -14.10 -13.51 -13.40
C SER A 37 -13.62 -14.77 -14.09
N GLY A 38 -13.87 -15.95 -13.54
CA GLY A 38 -13.31 -17.22 -14.05
C GLY A 38 -11.86 -17.49 -13.59
N TYR A 39 -11.18 -16.55 -12.97
CA TYR A 39 -9.89 -16.79 -12.33
C TYR A 39 -10.06 -17.38 -10.93
N PRO A 40 -9.10 -18.17 -10.44
CA PRO A 40 -9.07 -18.57 -9.05
C PRO A 40 -9.05 -17.35 -8.13
N ARG A 41 -9.85 -17.36 -7.08
CA ARG A 41 -9.97 -16.22 -6.15
C ARG A 41 -8.63 -15.82 -5.51
N PHE A 42 -7.75 -16.78 -5.26
CA PHE A 42 -6.43 -16.49 -4.68
C PHE A 42 -5.53 -15.60 -5.57
N CYS A 43 -5.82 -15.49 -6.86
CA CYS A 43 -5.12 -14.58 -7.77
C CYS A 43 -5.61 -13.12 -7.69
N GLU A 44 -6.71 -12.86 -7.00
CA GLU A 44 -7.46 -11.61 -7.13
C GLU A 44 -7.51 -10.75 -5.87
N ALA A 45 -7.33 -11.33 -4.68
CA ALA A 45 -7.40 -10.60 -3.43
C ALA A 45 -6.52 -11.21 -2.34
N ALA A 46 -5.99 -10.37 -1.45
CA ALA A 46 -5.12 -10.80 -0.36
C ALA A 46 -5.79 -11.83 0.55
N ARG A 47 -7.05 -11.60 0.93
CA ARG A 47 -7.78 -12.53 1.80
C ARG A 47 -7.91 -13.94 1.18
N TYR A 48 -8.15 -14.03 -0.11
CA TYR A 48 -8.30 -15.32 -0.79
C TYR A 48 -6.98 -16.03 -1.02
N TRP A 49 -5.91 -15.26 -1.22
CA TRP A 49 -4.57 -15.81 -1.26
C TRP A 49 -4.19 -16.42 0.10
N LEU A 50 -4.44 -15.69 1.20
CA LEU A 50 -4.19 -16.19 2.56
C LEU A 50 -5.00 -17.45 2.86
N GLN A 51 -6.27 -17.49 2.46
CA GLN A 51 -7.12 -18.67 2.57
C GLN A 51 -6.53 -19.86 1.80
N TRP A 52 -6.13 -19.64 0.55
CA TRP A 52 -5.53 -20.67 -0.29
C TRP A 52 -4.17 -21.15 0.26
N ALA A 53 -3.37 -20.26 0.83
CA ALA A 53 -2.10 -20.58 1.46
C ALA A 53 -2.23 -21.33 2.79
N GLY A 54 -3.46 -21.58 3.27
CA GLY A 54 -3.70 -22.31 4.52
C GLY A 54 -3.50 -21.48 5.79
N ILE A 55 -3.51 -20.15 5.68
CA ILE A 55 -3.45 -19.24 6.83
C ILE A 55 -4.78 -19.36 7.62
N PRO A 56 -4.77 -19.26 8.96
CA PRO A 56 -5.99 -19.31 9.76
C PRO A 56 -7.03 -18.25 9.37
N ASP A 57 -8.31 -18.60 9.45
CA ASP A 57 -9.42 -17.71 9.10
C ASP A 57 -9.48 -16.45 9.98
N SER A 58 -9.00 -16.51 11.20
CA SER A 58 -8.84 -15.36 12.08
C SER A 58 -7.94 -14.25 11.50
N VAL A 59 -7.07 -14.59 10.55
CA VAL A 59 -6.18 -13.63 9.88
C VAL A 59 -6.88 -12.94 8.71
N TYR A 60 -7.66 -13.68 7.90
CA TYR A 60 -8.22 -13.17 6.65
C TYR A 60 -9.74 -12.96 6.65
N SER A 61 -10.43 -13.26 7.73
CA SER A 61 -11.91 -13.20 7.81
C SER A 61 -12.39 -12.52 9.08
N ASP A 62 -11.90 -11.31 9.36
CA ASP A 62 -12.22 -10.51 10.55
C ASP A 62 -13.72 -10.29 10.72
N SER A 63 -14.45 -10.09 9.62
CA SER A 63 -15.92 -9.97 9.63
C SER A 63 -16.65 -11.31 9.58
N GLN A 64 -15.95 -12.44 9.66
CA GLN A 64 -16.49 -13.79 9.49
C GLN A 64 -17.18 -13.98 8.13
N GLY A 65 -16.60 -13.40 7.09
CA GLY A 65 -17.10 -13.48 5.71
C GLY A 65 -18.34 -12.62 5.42
N LYS A 66 -18.74 -11.76 6.36
CA LYS A 66 -19.91 -10.89 6.17
C LYS A 66 -19.63 -9.68 5.28
N ASN A 67 -18.38 -9.25 5.20
CA ASN A 67 -17.97 -8.12 4.39
C ASN A 67 -16.61 -8.38 3.76
N ASP A 68 -16.64 -8.75 2.49
CA ASP A 68 -15.48 -9.16 1.72
C ASP A 68 -14.44 -8.05 1.56
N TYR A 69 -14.89 -6.84 1.29
CA TYR A 69 -14.03 -5.67 1.18
C TYR A 69 -13.30 -5.37 2.50
N THR A 70 -14.04 -5.40 3.60
CA THR A 70 -13.47 -5.16 4.94
C THR A 70 -12.45 -6.23 5.30
N ASP A 71 -12.77 -7.50 5.06
CA ASP A 71 -11.86 -8.61 5.30
C ASP A 71 -10.59 -8.50 4.47
N ASP A 72 -10.69 -8.07 3.20
CA ASP A 72 -9.54 -7.96 2.32
C ASP A 72 -8.56 -6.87 2.76
N TYR A 73 -9.00 -5.65 3.03
CA TYR A 73 -8.05 -4.60 3.43
C TYR A 73 -7.50 -4.80 4.85
N LYS A 74 -8.29 -5.41 5.75
CA LYS A 74 -7.84 -5.69 7.11
C LYS A 74 -6.84 -6.81 7.19
N CYS A 75 -7.03 -7.88 6.41
CA CYS A 75 -6.17 -9.05 6.49
C CYS A 75 -4.70 -8.74 6.22
N ARG A 76 -4.38 -7.70 5.49
CA ARG A 76 -3.00 -7.30 5.15
C ARG A 76 -2.22 -6.93 6.40
N GLY A 77 -2.76 -6.05 7.25
CA GLY A 77 -2.12 -5.67 8.53
C GLY A 77 -2.15 -6.80 9.57
N ILE A 78 -3.25 -7.55 9.64
CA ILE A 78 -3.37 -8.70 10.55
C ILE A 78 -2.35 -9.78 10.18
N TRP A 79 -2.11 -10.01 8.89
CA TRP A 79 -1.13 -10.97 8.42
C TRP A 79 0.30 -10.61 8.85
N VAL A 80 0.68 -9.33 8.78
CA VAL A 80 1.99 -8.87 9.30
C VAL A 80 2.15 -9.26 10.76
N ASN A 81 1.13 -9.03 11.58
CA ASN A 81 1.15 -9.39 13.00
C ASN A 81 1.21 -10.92 13.22
N TYR A 82 0.49 -11.67 12.41
CA TYR A 82 0.55 -13.15 12.46
C TYR A 82 1.93 -13.70 12.08
N LEU A 83 2.62 -13.08 11.12
CA LEU A 83 4.01 -13.44 10.82
C LEU A 83 4.92 -13.11 12.00
N ALA A 84 4.81 -11.92 12.58
CA ALA A 84 5.72 -11.40 13.59
C ALA A 84 5.46 -11.96 15.01
N GLY A 85 4.24 -12.37 15.31
CA GLY A 85 3.83 -12.80 16.65
C GLY A 85 4.69 -13.94 17.20
N GLY A 86 5.09 -13.80 18.47
CA GLY A 86 6.03 -14.69 19.17
C GLY A 86 7.50 -14.41 18.93
N SER A 87 7.82 -13.53 17.96
CA SER A 87 9.20 -13.14 17.66
C SER A 87 9.71 -12.02 18.58
N THR A 88 10.97 -11.65 18.41
CA THR A 88 11.59 -10.54 19.15
C THR A 88 10.97 -9.17 18.88
N VAL A 89 10.30 -9.01 17.75
CA VAL A 89 9.64 -7.73 17.38
C VAL A 89 8.20 -7.65 17.90
N ASP A 90 7.52 -8.77 18.06
CA ASP A 90 6.18 -8.87 18.68
C ASP A 90 6.09 -10.05 19.65
N PRO A 91 6.71 -9.95 20.86
CA PRO A 91 6.80 -11.05 21.81
C PRO A 91 5.49 -11.34 22.56
N THR A 92 4.49 -10.44 22.46
CA THR A 92 3.26 -10.51 23.26
C THR A 92 2.12 -11.27 22.59
N GLU A 93 2.19 -11.47 21.29
CA GLU A 93 1.15 -12.13 20.52
C GLU A 93 1.62 -13.51 20.03
N GLN A 94 0.66 -14.34 19.65
CA GLN A 94 0.96 -15.62 19.03
C GLN A 94 1.03 -15.48 17.51
N GLY A 95 2.00 -16.16 16.88
CA GLY A 95 2.16 -16.15 15.44
C GLY A 95 3.22 -17.14 14.97
N LEU A 96 3.82 -16.83 13.82
CA LEU A 96 4.80 -17.71 13.17
C LEU A 96 6.25 -17.48 13.65
N ASN A 97 6.46 -16.56 14.58
CA ASN A 97 7.80 -16.25 15.13
C ASN A 97 8.82 -15.80 14.07
N ILE A 98 8.34 -15.04 13.08
CA ILE A 98 9.19 -14.47 12.03
C ILE A 98 9.51 -13.01 12.40
N PRO A 99 10.76 -12.64 12.67
CA PRO A 99 11.13 -11.29 13.08
C PRO A 99 11.09 -10.34 11.86
N VAL A 100 9.90 -9.81 11.55
CA VAL A 100 9.68 -8.85 10.47
C VAL A 100 10.17 -7.47 10.92
N ASP A 101 11.11 -6.86 10.23
CA ASP A 101 11.68 -5.55 10.60
C ASP A 101 10.76 -4.38 10.29
N MET A 102 9.99 -4.47 9.21
CA MET A 102 9.09 -3.42 8.75
C MET A 102 7.97 -3.97 7.88
N ALA A 103 6.92 -3.16 7.70
CA ALA A 103 5.85 -3.41 6.74
C ALA A 103 5.69 -2.20 5.81
N PHE A 104 5.27 -2.46 4.57
CA PHE A 104 5.11 -1.44 3.55
C PHE A 104 3.84 -1.71 2.74
N ALA A 105 2.92 -0.74 2.74
CA ALA A 105 1.70 -0.77 1.94
C ALA A 105 1.86 0.19 0.76
N PHE A 106 1.76 -0.35 -0.46
CA PHE A 106 1.88 0.42 -1.70
C PHE A 106 0.50 0.74 -2.25
N HIS A 107 0.19 2.03 -2.36
CA HIS A 107 -1.09 2.54 -2.86
C HIS A 107 -0.89 3.62 -3.91
N SER A 108 -1.97 3.94 -4.60
CA SER A 108 -2.17 5.14 -5.39
C SER A 108 -3.42 5.86 -4.93
N ASP A 109 -3.34 7.17 -4.79
CA ASP A 109 -4.41 8.05 -4.30
C ASP A 109 -5.49 8.29 -5.37
N ALA A 110 -6.63 8.77 -4.94
CA ALA A 110 -7.77 9.18 -5.77
C ALA A 110 -8.03 10.68 -5.61
N GLY A 111 -7.22 11.51 -6.25
CA GLY A 111 -7.35 12.96 -6.20
C GLY A 111 -7.19 13.60 -7.56
N THR A 112 -7.83 14.75 -7.74
CA THR A 112 -7.72 15.57 -8.96
C THR A 112 -7.41 17.02 -8.62
N THR A 113 -6.80 17.75 -9.56
CA THR A 113 -6.62 19.19 -9.50
C THR A 113 -7.38 19.85 -10.64
N LEU A 114 -7.84 21.08 -10.44
CA LEU A 114 -8.62 21.81 -11.47
C LEU A 114 -7.84 22.07 -12.76
N ASN A 115 -6.53 22.21 -12.66
CA ASN A 115 -5.62 22.51 -13.78
C ASN A 115 -4.75 21.30 -14.15
N ASP A 116 -5.09 20.12 -13.68
CA ASP A 116 -4.33 18.89 -13.89
C ASP A 116 -2.83 19.03 -13.53
N SER A 117 -2.53 19.76 -12.46
CA SER A 117 -1.17 19.85 -11.92
C SER A 117 -0.81 18.59 -11.13
N ILE A 118 0.48 18.37 -10.98
CA ILE A 118 1.01 17.21 -10.21
C ILE A 118 0.47 17.19 -8.79
N ILE A 119 -0.10 16.08 -8.37
CA ILE A 119 -0.51 15.80 -7.00
C ILE A 119 0.68 15.25 -6.20
N GLY A 120 1.42 14.31 -6.75
CA GLY A 120 2.67 13.81 -6.21
C GLY A 120 2.51 12.78 -5.07
N THR A 121 3.59 12.61 -4.31
CA THR A 121 3.77 11.50 -3.38
C THR A 121 3.47 11.88 -1.94
N LEU A 122 2.65 11.04 -1.25
CA LEU A 122 2.30 11.16 0.16
C LEU A 122 2.75 9.91 0.91
N GLY A 123 3.40 10.11 2.05
CA GLY A 123 3.68 9.05 3.02
C GLY A 123 2.72 9.13 4.20
N ILE A 124 2.21 7.99 4.64
CA ILE A 124 1.30 7.88 5.78
C ILE A 124 1.89 6.89 6.78
N TYR A 125 1.90 7.28 8.05
CA TYR A 125 2.32 6.47 9.19
C TYR A 125 1.38 6.70 10.37
N TYR A 126 1.51 5.96 11.48
CA TYR A 126 0.71 6.20 12.66
C TYR A 126 1.44 5.87 13.95
N THR A 127 1.47 6.85 14.88
CA THR A 127 2.16 6.70 16.17
C THR A 127 1.19 6.61 17.35
N ASN A 128 0.00 7.22 17.30
CA ASN A 128 -0.87 7.50 18.44
C ASN A 128 -1.65 6.25 18.92
N VAL A 129 -0.98 5.13 19.09
CA VAL A 129 -1.53 3.91 19.70
C VAL A 129 -0.50 3.27 20.64
N TYR A 130 -0.98 2.50 21.61
CA TYR A 130 -0.13 1.73 22.52
C TYR A 130 0.98 2.57 23.21
N ASN A 131 0.64 3.78 23.66
CA ASN A 131 1.58 4.74 24.26
C ASN A 131 2.76 5.09 23.33
N GLU A 132 2.55 5.06 22.02
CA GLU A 132 3.56 5.35 21.00
C GLU A 132 4.73 4.34 20.96
N GLU A 133 4.52 3.11 21.47
CA GLU A 133 5.49 2.04 21.49
C GLU A 133 4.98 0.77 20.76
N TYR A 134 5.92 -0.01 20.25
CA TYR A 134 5.71 -1.38 19.79
C TYR A 134 5.84 -2.35 20.96
N ALA A 135 5.42 -3.60 20.78
CA ALA A 135 5.42 -4.63 21.82
C ALA A 135 6.83 -4.95 22.38
N ASN A 136 7.87 -4.71 21.60
CA ASN A 136 9.27 -4.84 22.01
C ASN A 136 9.86 -3.59 22.69
N GLY A 137 9.04 -2.56 22.95
CA GLY A 137 9.47 -1.31 23.55
C GLY A 137 10.08 -0.30 22.57
N ALA A 138 10.18 -0.61 21.29
CA ALA A 138 10.67 0.32 20.29
C ALA A 138 9.63 1.43 20.03
N SER A 139 10.08 2.66 19.79
CA SER A 139 9.19 3.78 19.51
C SER A 139 8.47 3.63 18.16
N ARG A 140 7.19 3.97 18.12
CA ARG A 140 6.43 4.04 16.86
C ARG A 140 6.86 5.18 15.94
N TYR A 141 7.68 6.11 16.41
CA TYR A 141 8.32 7.12 15.57
C TYR A 141 9.31 6.52 14.56
N LEU A 142 9.72 5.26 14.72
CA LEU A 142 10.44 4.53 13.67
C LEU A 142 9.64 4.42 12.37
N ALA A 143 8.31 4.39 12.44
CA ALA A 143 7.45 4.46 11.26
C ALA A 143 7.53 5.83 10.55
N HIS A 144 7.67 6.94 11.32
CA HIS A 144 7.92 8.26 10.77
C HIS A 144 9.26 8.30 10.03
N ASP A 145 10.33 7.82 10.66
CA ASP A 145 11.68 7.88 10.09
C ASP A 145 11.79 7.01 8.83
N MET A 146 11.21 5.82 8.85
CA MET A 146 11.07 4.96 7.67
C MET A 146 10.32 5.67 6.54
N THR A 147 9.21 6.33 6.87
CA THR A 147 8.37 7.06 5.89
C THR A 147 9.15 8.21 5.27
N ASP A 148 9.88 9.00 6.08
CA ASP A 148 10.69 10.11 5.59
C ASP A 148 11.81 9.64 4.65
N LEU A 149 12.54 8.59 5.03
CA LEU A 149 13.61 8.02 4.21
C LEU A 149 13.09 7.54 2.87
N ILE A 150 12.00 6.78 2.84
CA ILE A 150 11.44 6.22 1.61
C ILE A 150 10.89 7.34 0.72
N GLN A 151 10.04 8.23 1.27
CA GLN A 151 9.42 9.32 0.52
C GLN A 151 10.48 10.28 -0.04
N SER A 152 11.52 10.59 0.73
CA SER A 152 12.60 11.48 0.30
C SER A 152 13.40 10.89 -0.86
N ASN A 153 13.71 9.58 -0.83
CA ASN A 153 14.37 8.91 -1.94
C ASN A 153 13.50 8.91 -3.20
N ILE A 154 12.20 8.61 -3.08
CA ILE A 154 11.25 8.62 -4.21
C ILE A 154 11.23 9.99 -4.86
N VAL A 155 10.94 11.04 -4.08
CA VAL A 155 10.78 12.40 -4.60
C VAL A 155 12.08 12.93 -5.20
N ARG A 156 13.21 12.66 -4.57
CA ARG A 156 14.53 13.05 -5.11
C ARG A 156 14.80 12.41 -6.47
N ASP A 157 14.59 11.11 -6.59
CA ASP A 157 14.88 10.37 -7.82
C ASP A 157 13.88 10.78 -8.94
N ILE A 158 12.60 11.03 -8.61
CA ILE A 158 11.61 11.54 -9.58
C ILE A 158 11.99 12.95 -10.06
N ARG A 159 12.32 13.86 -9.15
CA ARG A 159 12.70 15.23 -9.52
C ARG A 159 13.95 15.28 -10.37
N SER A 160 14.89 14.39 -10.13
CA SER A 160 16.15 14.33 -10.88
C SER A 160 15.99 13.78 -12.30
N LEU A 161 15.05 12.86 -12.52
CA LEU A 161 15.00 12.07 -13.75
C LEU A 161 13.76 12.30 -14.62
N TYR A 162 12.68 12.85 -14.05
CA TYR A 162 11.38 12.94 -14.74
C TYR A 162 10.71 14.31 -14.62
N GLU A 163 10.43 14.76 -13.40
CA GLU A 163 9.63 15.94 -13.13
C GLU A 163 10.22 16.77 -12.00
N PRO A 164 10.95 17.86 -12.30
CA PRO A 164 11.59 18.69 -11.28
C PRO A 164 10.61 19.27 -10.24
N ASP A 165 9.36 19.51 -10.67
CA ASP A 165 8.30 20.07 -9.82
C ASP A 165 7.44 19.00 -9.13
N TRP A 166 7.89 17.73 -9.12
CA TRP A 166 7.17 16.67 -8.45
C TRP A 166 6.89 17.00 -6.99
N THR A 167 5.63 16.97 -6.61
CA THR A 167 5.20 17.38 -5.28
C THR A 167 5.57 16.33 -4.22
N ARG A 168 6.37 16.73 -3.23
CA ARG A 168 6.46 16.02 -1.97
C ARG A 168 5.35 16.50 -1.07
N ARG A 169 4.30 15.72 -0.94
CA ARG A 169 3.22 16.01 0.02
C ARG A 169 3.73 15.83 1.44
N GLY A 170 3.07 16.47 2.42
CA GLY A 170 3.41 16.26 3.82
C GLY A 170 3.28 14.79 4.23
N MET A 171 4.00 14.41 5.26
CA MET A 171 3.79 13.09 5.89
C MET A 171 2.59 13.16 6.83
N TRP A 172 1.68 12.19 6.73
CA TRP A 172 0.47 12.15 7.55
C TRP A 172 0.58 11.15 8.69
N ASN A 173 0.48 11.63 9.92
CA ASN A 173 0.28 10.78 11.09
C ASN A 173 -1.23 10.51 11.23
N GLN A 174 -1.74 9.51 10.49
CA GLN A 174 -3.16 9.25 10.35
C GLN A 174 -3.52 7.77 10.55
N SER A 175 -4.67 7.55 11.20
CA SER A 175 -5.14 6.22 11.60
C SER A 175 -5.71 5.39 10.44
N TYR A 176 -4.91 5.19 9.38
CA TYR A 176 -5.23 4.20 8.36
C TYR A 176 -4.98 2.79 8.90
N TYR A 177 -5.80 1.83 8.48
CA TYR A 177 -5.74 0.48 9.02
C TYR A 177 -4.35 -0.16 8.80
N GLU A 178 -3.84 -0.10 7.59
CA GLU A 178 -2.52 -0.66 7.21
C GLU A 178 -1.34 0.10 7.84
N ALA A 179 -1.51 1.33 8.29
CA ALA A 179 -0.48 2.08 9.03
C ALA A 179 -0.54 1.84 10.54
N ARG A 180 -1.74 1.59 11.09
CA ARG A 180 -2.00 1.50 12.52
C ARG A 180 -1.85 0.10 13.09
N VAL A 181 -2.36 -0.91 12.37
CA VAL A 181 -2.52 -2.27 12.89
C VAL A 181 -1.23 -3.05 12.95
N PRO A 182 -0.31 -2.97 11.98
CA PRO A 182 0.96 -3.68 12.09
C PRO A 182 1.74 -3.27 13.34
N ARG A 183 2.35 -4.27 14.00
CA ARG A 183 3.15 -4.10 15.23
C ARG A 183 4.63 -3.96 14.96
N VAL A 184 4.96 -3.57 13.76
CA VAL A 184 6.31 -3.23 13.28
C VAL A 184 6.28 -1.86 12.61
N PRO A 185 7.41 -1.17 12.44
CA PRO A 185 7.49 0.08 11.69
C PRO A 185 6.82 -0.05 10.32
N THR A 186 5.84 0.80 10.04
CA THR A 186 5.01 0.66 8.84
C THR A 186 4.78 1.99 8.15
N MET A 187 4.93 1.99 6.83
CA MET A 187 4.55 3.07 5.94
C MET A 187 3.44 2.63 5.00
N LEU A 188 2.42 3.47 4.82
CA LEU A 188 1.52 3.43 3.68
C LEU A 188 1.94 4.54 2.71
N LEU A 189 2.28 4.14 1.49
CA LEU A 189 2.67 5.06 0.42
C LEU A 189 1.51 5.29 -0.52
N GLU A 190 1.12 6.55 -0.70
CA GLU A 190 0.35 7.01 -1.85
C GLU A 190 1.33 7.60 -2.87
N LEU A 191 1.75 6.79 -3.83
CA LEU A 191 2.82 7.17 -4.75
C LEU A 191 2.45 8.39 -5.59
N LEU A 192 1.25 8.35 -6.14
CA LEU A 192 0.69 9.33 -7.07
C LEU A 192 -0.83 9.17 -7.10
N SER A 193 -1.54 10.08 -7.78
CA SER A 193 -2.99 9.91 -7.97
C SER A 193 -3.31 9.23 -9.31
N HIS A 194 -4.03 8.11 -9.23
CA HIS A 194 -4.51 7.40 -10.41
C HIS A 194 -5.68 8.11 -11.13
N GLN A 195 -6.24 9.16 -10.54
CA GLN A 195 -7.27 10.00 -11.16
C GLN A 195 -6.73 11.29 -11.78
N ASN A 196 -5.43 11.58 -11.57
CA ASN A 196 -4.79 12.78 -12.10
C ASN A 196 -3.97 12.42 -13.34
N PHE A 197 -4.22 13.08 -14.46
CA PHE A 197 -3.54 12.78 -15.72
C PHE A 197 -2.05 13.14 -15.67
N ALA A 198 -1.71 14.26 -15.04
CA ALA A 198 -0.31 14.68 -14.92
C ALA A 198 0.54 13.67 -14.14
N ASP A 199 -0.01 13.07 -13.08
CA ASP A 199 0.65 12.00 -12.34
C ASP A 199 0.71 10.71 -13.16
N MET A 200 -0.41 10.32 -13.78
CA MET A 200 -0.53 9.03 -14.46
C MET A 200 0.28 8.90 -15.73
N ARG A 201 0.60 9.99 -16.43
CA ARG A 201 1.51 9.92 -17.58
C ARG A 201 2.89 9.38 -17.17
N TYR A 202 3.34 9.64 -15.93
CA TYR A 202 4.54 9.04 -15.36
C TYR A 202 4.26 7.62 -14.86
N GLY A 203 3.17 7.43 -14.12
CA GLY A 203 2.79 6.12 -13.58
C GLY A 203 2.62 5.02 -14.62
N LEU A 204 2.33 5.37 -15.87
CA LEU A 204 2.24 4.43 -16.99
C LEU A 204 3.60 4.11 -17.63
N ASP A 205 4.65 4.90 -17.37
CA ASP A 205 5.99 4.65 -17.89
C ASP A 205 6.69 3.53 -17.08
N PRO A 206 7.08 2.41 -17.71
CA PRO A 206 7.81 1.33 -17.04
C PRO A 206 9.16 1.77 -16.43
N ARG A 207 9.82 2.75 -17.02
CA ARG A 207 11.11 3.28 -16.50
C ARG A 207 10.88 4.06 -15.21
N PHE A 208 9.83 4.86 -15.16
CA PHE A 208 9.41 5.57 -13.95
C PHE A 208 9.12 4.56 -12.83
N ARG A 209 8.32 3.53 -13.10
CA ARG A 209 8.00 2.47 -12.12
C ARG A 209 9.26 1.78 -11.60
N PHE A 210 10.22 1.47 -12.47
CA PHE A 210 11.49 0.89 -12.05
C PHE A 210 12.30 1.85 -11.16
N THR A 211 12.37 3.14 -11.52
CA THR A 211 13.06 4.16 -10.72
C THR A 211 12.44 4.31 -9.33
N VAL A 212 11.12 4.35 -9.26
CA VAL A 212 10.39 4.41 -7.98
C VAL A 212 10.66 3.16 -7.13
N SER A 213 10.58 1.97 -7.73
CA SER A 213 10.87 0.71 -7.01
C SER A 213 12.29 0.70 -6.43
N ARG A 214 13.27 1.19 -7.20
CA ARG A 214 14.64 1.35 -6.74
C ARG A 214 14.77 2.38 -5.61
N ALA A 215 14.04 3.49 -5.69
CA ALA A 215 14.04 4.52 -4.65
C ALA A 215 13.43 4.01 -3.33
N ILE A 216 12.34 3.24 -3.42
CA ILE A 216 11.72 2.56 -2.28
C ILE A 216 12.75 1.61 -1.64
N TYR A 217 13.39 0.76 -2.44
CA TYR A 217 14.42 -0.17 -1.95
C TYR A 217 15.57 0.55 -1.23
N LYS A 218 16.08 1.66 -1.79
CA LYS A 218 17.10 2.48 -1.12
C LYS A 218 16.64 2.97 0.24
N GLY A 219 15.42 3.52 0.33
CA GLY A 219 14.87 4.04 1.58
C GLY A 219 14.70 2.93 2.62
N MET A 220 14.21 1.76 2.22
CA MET A 220 14.11 0.59 3.08
C MET A 220 15.48 0.14 3.59
N LEU A 221 16.45 0.05 2.70
CA LEU A 221 17.81 -0.36 3.07
C LEU A 221 18.47 0.65 4.02
N GLN A 222 18.30 1.95 3.78
CA GLN A 222 18.78 3.00 4.70
C GLN A 222 18.15 2.86 6.09
N PHE A 223 16.83 2.61 6.13
CA PHE A 223 16.14 2.38 7.40
C PHE A 223 16.69 1.15 8.12
N ILE A 224 16.81 0.00 7.46
CA ILE A 224 17.37 -1.21 8.04
C ILE A 224 18.79 -0.99 8.55
N CYS A 225 19.66 -0.38 7.74
CA CYS A 225 21.04 -0.07 8.15
C CYS A 225 21.06 0.79 9.43
N SER A 226 20.15 1.78 9.53
CA SER A 226 20.06 2.62 10.73
C SER A 226 19.62 1.83 11.97
N GLN A 227 18.69 0.87 11.83
CA GLN A 227 18.22 0.04 12.94
C GLN A 227 19.30 -0.92 13.46
N TYR A 228 20.13 -1.42 12.58
CA TYR A 228 21.20 -2.37 12.92
C TYR A 228 22.57 -1.71 13.09
N HIS A 229 22.65 -0.37 13.10
CA HIS A 229 23.91 0.39 13.20
C HIS A 229 24.93 -0.01 12.15
N MET A 230 24.46 -0.28 10.95
CA MET A 230 25.29 -0.67 9.80
C MET A 230 25.50 0.53 8.87
N ASP A 231 26.64 0.59 8.23
CA ASP A 231 26.91 1.59 7.21
C ASP A 231 26.03 1.33 5.97
N TYR A 232 25.38 2.38 5.46
CA TYR A 232 24.72 2.35 4.16
C TYR A 232 25.73 2.75 3.09
N ILE A 233 26.11 1.81 2.24
CA ILE A 233 27.13 1.98 1.18
C ILE A 233 26.45 2.11 -0.19
#